data_0696e0f38720891c9efc100919d5212b
#
_entry.id   0696e0f38720891c9efc100919d5212b
#
_cell.length_a   1.000
_cell.length_b   1.000
_cell.length_c   1.000
_cell.angle_alpha   90.00
_cell.angle_beta   90.00
_cell.angle_gamma   90.00
#
_symmetry.space_group_name_H-M   'P 1'
#
loop_
_entity.id
_entity.type
_entity.pdbx_description
1 polymer ?
#
loop_
_entity_poly.entity_id
_entity_poly.type
_entity_poly.pdbx_seq_one_letter_code
_entity_poly.pdbx_strand_id
1 'polypeptide(L)'
;ALSSAASDVYKRQHLHGRKALLSISGSAGMGLADSCGVPFVQEVFSTRVAVKRFMPKTDCVIELGGEDAKILFLTNGMEVRMNGSCAGGTGAFIDQMATLLKMGAEEMDKAAQTAEKTYTIAARCGVFAKSDVQPLINQGARTEDIAASIYKAVVNQTIAGLAQGRPIKGNILYLGGPLTFSTVLRKSFDEALNVTGTCPENSLLYVALGAALYADKEFVLTEVADALDKYAATATYASEPPLFASKEEYEAFHARHMSHSVPRVAFSAHCGPVHIGIDSGSTTVKLVVVDEKSQILYTNYQPNLGNPLPLIREQLLKIYKEHPGLQVASVT
;
A
#
# COMPACT_ATOMS: atom_id res chain seq x y z
N ALA A 1 -27.62 -4.14 -11.47
CA ALA A 1 -28.03 -2.72 -11.46
C ALA A 1 -29.46 -2.53 -10.93
N LEU A 2 -30.45 -3.31 -11.41
CA LEU A 2 -31.83 -3.27 -10.93
C LEU A 2 -31.95 -3.70 -9.45
N SER A 3 -31.14 -4.66 -9.01
CA SER A 3 -31.09 -5.11 -7.61
C SER A 3 -30.57 -4.01 -6.67
N SER A 4 -29.61 -3.19 -7.08
CA SER A 4 -29.08 -2.10 -6.27
C SER A 4 -30.10 -0.96 -6.12
N ALA A 5 -30.78 -0.57 -7.20
CA ALA A 5 -31.82 0.46 -7.17
C ALA A 5 -33.02 0.06 -6.31
N ALA A 6 -33.48 -1.19 -6.42
CA ALA A 6 -34.59 -1.70 -5.58
C ALA A 6 -34.20 -1.77 -4.10
N SER A 7 -32.98 -2.19 -3.79
CA SER A 7 -32.44 -2.19 -2.43
C SER A 7 -32.34 -0.76 -1.86
N ASP A 8 -32.00 0.22 -2.68
CA ASP A 8 -31.87 1.62 -2.27
C ASP A 8 -33.25 2.25 -1.96
N VAL A 9 -34.25 2.02 -2.82
CA VAL A 9 -35.62 2.42 -2.58
C VAL A 9 -36.17 1.80 -1.29
N TYR A 10 -35.95 0.51 -1.07
CA TYR A 10 -36.35 -0.18 0.15
C TYR A 10 -35.69 0.41 1.40
N LYS A 11 -34.40 0.66 1.37
CA LYS A 11 -33.67 1.30 2.48
C LYS A 11 -34.24 2.70 2.78
N ARG A 12 -34.50 3.51 1.76
CA ARG A 12 -35.07 4.87 1.92
C ARG A 12 -36.46 4.85 2.55
N GLN A 13 -37.33 3.88 2.18
CA GLN A 13 -38.63 3.73 2.80
C GLN A 13 -38.55 3.47 4.31
N HIS A 14 -37.52 2.69 4.74
CA HIS A 14 -37.29 2.44 6.17
C HIS A 14 -36.73 3.66 6.92
N LEU A 15 -36.15 4.61 6.23
CA LEU A 15 -35.60 5.84 6.83
C LEU A 15 -36.64 6.97 6.93
N HIS A 16 -37.80 6.84 6.22
CA HIS A 16 -38.78 7.90 6.15
C HIS A 16 -39.32 8.30 7.53
N GLY A 17 -39.23 9.57 7.84
CA GLY A 17 -39.70 10.15 9.11
C GLY A 17 -38.87 9.75 10.34
N ARG A 18 -37.82 8.92 10.19
CA ARG A 18 -36.94 8.58 11.29
C ARG A 18 -35.90 9.65 11.54
N LYS A 19 -35.58 9.79 12.80
CA LYS A 19 -34.54 10.70 13.28
C LYS A 19 -33.48 9.93 14.04
N ALA A 20 -32.22 10.40 13.98
CA ALA A 20 -31.11 9.84 14.73
C ALA A 20 -30.12 10.94 15.14
N LEU A 21 -29.40 10.70 16.22
CA LEU A 21 -28.22 11.47 16.55
C LEU A 21 -27.10 11.03 15.61
N LEU A 22 -26.47 11.97 14.91
CA LEU A 22 -25.45 11.68 13.94
C LEU A 22 -24.19 12.51 14.17
N SER A 23 -23.06 11.88 13.93
CA SER A 23 -21.79 12.55 13.67
C SER A 23 -20.98 11.73 12.67
N ILE A 24 -20.05 12.37 11.97
CA ILE A 24 -19.21 11.75 10.95
C ILE A 24 -17.75 11.85 11.40
N SER A 25 -16.98 10.82 11.14
CA SER A 25 -15.53 10.78 11.40
C SER A 25 -14.80 10.17 10.18
N GLY A 26 -13.47 10.27 10.20
CA GLY A 26 -12.63 9.79 9.10
C GLY A 26 -12.25 10.89 8.13
N SER A 27 -11.02 10.83 7.59
CA SER A 27 -10.50 11.87 6.69
C SER A 27 -11.36 12.11 5.45
N ALA A 28 -11.92 11.05 4.87
CA ALA A 28 -12.87 11.13 3.75
C ALA A 28 -14.26 11.66 4.16
N GLY A 29 -14.58 11.65 5.46
CA GLY A 29 -15.89 12.06 5.98
C GLY A 29 -16.06 13.57 6.11
N MET A 30 -14.98 14.36 6.03
CA MET A 30 -15.03 15.82 6.29
C MET A 30 -15.93 16.54 5.27
N GLY A 31 -15.73 16.31 3.98
CA GLY A 31 -16.57 16.89 2.93
C GLY A 31 -18.03 16.41 2.99
N LEU A 32 -18.26 15.16 3.40
CA LEU A 32 -19.59 14.62 3.63
C LEU A 32 -20.28 15.31 4.82
N ALA A 33 -19.56 15.52 5.91
CA ALA A 33 -20.06 16.20 7.10
C ALA A 33 -20.52 17.62 6.79
N ASP A 34 -19.69 18.38 6.09
CA ASP A 34 -19.98 19.75 5.66
C ASP A 34 -21.22 19.80 4.74
N SER A 35 -21.29 18.93 3.74
CA SER A 35 -22.39 18.92 2.77
C SER A 35 -23.74 18.52 3.39
N CYS A 36 -23.74 17.67 4.42
CA CYS A 36 -24.94 17.23 5.13
C CYS A 36 -25.27 18.10 6.37
N GLY A 37 -24.37 19.01 6.75
CA GLY A 37 -24.49 19.78 7.99
C GLY A 37 -24.42 18.92 9.25
N VAL A 38 -23.82 17.73 9.15
CA VAL A 38 -23.63 16.78 10.26
C VAL A 38 -22.30 17.10 10.95
N PRO A 39 -22.23 17.11 12.30
CA PRO A 39 -20.99 17.38 13.01
C PRO A 39 -19.87 16.40 12.63
N PHE A 40 -18.67 16.95 12.39
CA PHE A 40 -17.46 16.16 12.18
C PHE A 40 -16.71 15.98 13.48
N VAL A 41 -16.26 14.75 13.75
CA VAL A 41 -15.46 14.40 14.94
C VAL A 41 -14.14 13.80 14.49
N GLN A 42 -13.03 14.34 14.98
CA GLN A 42 -11.71 13.78 14.65
C GLN A 42 -11.56 12.34 15.13
N GLU A 43 -10.93 11.48 14.33
CA GLU A 43 -10.75 10.05 14.61
C GLU A 43 -10.12 9.78 15.97
N VAL A 44 -9.05 10.50 16.30
CA VAL A 44 -8.34 10.37 17.57
C VAL A 44 -9.26 10.62 18.78
N PHE A 45 -10.11 11.64 18.66
CA PHE A 45 -11.06 11.96 19.70
C PHE A 45 -12.14 10.88 19.79
N SER A 46 -12.65 10.42 18.66
CA SER A 46 -13.61 9.33 18.58
C SER A 46 -13.06 8.04 19.20
N THR A 47 -11.85 7.62 18.81
CA THR A 47 -11.18 6.45 19.39
C THR A 47 -11.09 6.58 20.91
N ARG A 48 -10.68 7.76 21.43
CA ARG A 48 -10.60 7.99 22.88
C ARG A 48 -11.94 7.84 23.58
N VAL A 49 -13.01 8.39 23.02
CA VAL A 49 -14.36 8.31 23.61
C VAL A 49 -14.81 6.85 23.70
N ALA A 50 -14.63 6.09 22.62
CA ALA A 50 -14.97 4.67 22.59
C ALA A 50 -14.13 3.85 23.58
N VAL A 51 -12.81 4.06 23.61
CA VAL A 51 -11.91 3.35 24.54
C VAL A 51 -12.28 3.65 26.00
N LYS A 52 -12.53 4.91 26.33
CA LYS A 52 -12.94 5.28 27.71
C LYS A 52 -14.26 4.59 28.11
N ARG A 53 -15.16 4.38 27.16
CA ARG A 53 -16.48 3.77 27.41
C ARG A 53 -16.42 2.25 27.52
N PHE A 54 -15.69 1.58 26.60
CA PHE A 54 -15.72 0.14 26.46
C PHE A 54 -14.51 -0.58 27.06
N MET A 55 -13.36 0.10 27.08
CA MET A 55 -12.08 -0.46 27.57
C MET A 55 -11.35 0.53 28.51
N PRO A 56 -12.01 0.92 29.66
CA PRO A 56 -11.53 2.02 30.51
C PRO A 56 -10.18 1.77 31.20
N LYS A 57 -9.71 0.52 31.23
CA LYS A 57 -8.40 0.15 31.82
C LYS A 57 -7.24 0.22 30.82
N THR A 58 -7.49 0.67 29.58
CA THR A 58 -6.45 0.78 28.54
C THR A 58 -5.45 1.88 28.90
N ASP A 59 -4.17 1.54 28.85
CA ASP A 59 -3.06 2.48 29.06
C ASP A 59 -2.56 3.06 27.76
N CYS A 60 -2.55 2.24 26.67
CA CYS A 60 -2.08 2.64 25.37
C CYS A 60 -2.89 1.95 24.27
N VAL A 61 -3.17 2.67 23.19
CA VAL A 61 -3.79 2.15 21.97
C VAL A 61 -2.78 2.18 20.85
N ILE A 62 -2.65 1.06 20.13
CA ILE A 62 -1.98 1.00 18.83
C ILE A 62 -3.09 0.79 17.79
N GLU A 63 -3.25 1.76 16.90
CA GLU A 63 -4.24 1.73 15.84
C GLU A 63 -3.52 1.79 14.48
N LEU A 64 -3.73 0.78 13.66
CA LEU A 64 -3.22 0.73 12.30
C LEU A 64 -4.39 0.79 11.32
N GLY A 65 -4.47 1.88 10.58
CA GLY A 65 -5.43 2.09 9.51
C GLY A 65 -4.92 1.63 8.16
N GLY A 66 -5.67 1.96 7.11
CA GLY A 66 -5.26 1.72 5.72
C GLY A 66 -4.04 2.53 5.33
N GLU A 67 -4.01 3.82 5.67
CA GLU A 67 -2.95 4.77 5.29
C GLU A 67 -2.29 5.44 6.49
N ASP A 68 -2.86 5.33 7.68
CA ASP A 68 -2.35 5.94 8.89
C ASP A 68 -2.04 4.91 9.98
N ALA A 69 -1.12 5.28 10.86
CA ALA A 69 -0.76 4.55 12.05
C ALA A 69 -0.74 5.52 13.22
N LYS A 70 -1.32 5.13 14.35
CA LYS A 70 -1.47 5.97 15.54
C LYS A 70 -1.09 5.22 16.80
N ILE A 71 -0.46 5.91 17.73
CA ILE A 71 -0.29 5.46 19.11
C ILE A 71 -0.92 6.51 20.03
N LEU A 72 -1.91 6.09 20.83
CA LEU A 72 -2.55 6.93 21.82
C LEU A 72 -2.07 6.49 23.21
N PHE A 73 -1.36 7.33 23.91
CA PHE A 73 -1.01 7.16 25.31
C PHE A 73 -2.11 7.79 26.17
N LEU A 74 -2.77 7.00 27.01
CA LEU A 74 -3.93 7.43 27.78
C LEU A 74 -3.62 7.69 29.26
N THR A 75 -2.47 7.23 29.73
CA THR A 75 -1.98 7.40 31.10
C THR A 75 -0.84 8.41 31.19
N ASN A 76 -0.69 9.09 32.33
CA ASN A 76 0.33 10.13 32.56
C ASN A 76 0.28 11.29 31.55
N GLY A 77 -0.94 11.78 31.30
CA GLY A 77 -1.20 12.79 30.28
C GLY A 77 -1.53 12.15 28.94
N MET A 78 -2.57 12.64 28.28
CA MET A 78 -2.94 12.16 26.96
C MET A 78 -1.94 12.67 25.92
N GLU A 79 -1.38 11.76 25.15
CA GLU A 79 -0.52 12.08 24.02
C GLU A 79 -0.90 11.20 22.82
N VAL A 80 -0.93 11.80 21.66
CA VAL A 80 -1.21 11.10 20.39
C VAL A 80 -0.05 11.30 19.46
N ARG A 81 0.39 10.21 18.86
CA ARG A 81 1.42 10.21 17.83
C ARG A 81 0.90 9.49 16.61
N MET A 82 1.06 10.13 15.47
CA MET A 82 0.62 9.61 14.18
C MET A 82 1.78 9.65 13.20
N ASN A 83 1.78 8.73 12.23
CA ASN A 83 2.67 8.87 11.10
C ASN A 83 2.28 10.13 10.30
N GLY A 84 3.30 10.75 9.68
CA GLY A 84 3.06 11.85 8.74
C GLY A 84 2.62 11.33 7.37
N SER A 85 3.30 11.78 6.31
CA SER A 85 2.98 11.44 4.92
C SER A 85 3.43 10.03 4.49
N CYS A 86 4.04 9.24 5.35
CA CYS A 86 4.60 7.93 5.00
C CYS A 86 3.64 6.81 5.39
N ALA A 87 3.19 6.02 4.41
CA ALA A 87 2.35 4.85 4.63
C ALA A 87 3.10 3.64 5.23
N GLY A 88 4.39 3.76 5.53
CA GLY A 88 5.17 2.69 6.19
C GLY A 88 4.56 2.31 7.54
N GLY A 89 4.33 1.03 7.76
CA GLY A 89 3.68 0.55 8.98
C GLY A 89 2.15 0.54 8.95
N THR A 90 1.52 0.75 7.80
CA THR A 90 0.07 0.80 7.60
C THR A 90 -0.45 -0.37 6.78
N GLY A 91 -1.78 -0.48 6.63
CA GLY A 91 -2.42 -1.49 5.78
C GLY A 91 -1.96 -1.41 4.33
N ALA A 92 -1.87 -0.21 3.75
CA ALA A 92 -1.40 -0.02 2.38
C ALA A 92 0.03 -0.54 2.16
N PHE A 93 0.91 -0.42 3.16
CA PHE A 93 2.23 -1.03 3.09
C PHE A 93 2.15 -2.56 3.07
N ILE A 94 1.31 -3.14 3.93
CA ILE A 94 1.11 -4.60 3.99
C ILE A 94 0.57 -5.11 2.64
N ASP A 95 -0.43 -4.44 2.06
CA ASP A 95 -1.02 -4.79 0.77
C ASP A 95 -0.01 -4.69 -0.38
N GLN A 96 0.85 -3.66 -0.38
CA GLN A 96 1.93 -3.54 -1.36
C GLN A 96 2.93 -4.70 -1.26
N MET A 97 3.29 -5.10 -0.04
CA MET A 97 4.22 -6.21 0.17
C MET A 97 3.57 -7.56 -0.18
N ALA A 98 2.30 -7.76 0.15
CA ALA A 98 1.53 -8.94 -0.25
C ALA A 98 1.46 -9.05 -1.79
N THR A 99 1.19 -7.95 -2.48
CA THR A 99 1.22 -7.88 -3.95
C THR A 99 2.59 -8.24 -4.52
N LEU A 100 3.68 -7.77 -3.89
CA LEU A 100 5.05 -8.13 -4.28
C LEU A 100 5.31 -9.63 -4.14
N LEU A 101 4.75 -10.26 -3.12
CA LEU A 101 4.78 -11.71 -2.90
C LEU A 101 3.75 -12.47 -3.74
N LYS A 102 2.95 -11.79 -4.56
CA LYS A 102 1.88 -12.35 -5.42
C LYS A 102 0.79 -13.07 -4.64
N MET A 103 0.40 -12.55 -3.51
CA MET A 103 -0.64 -13.10 -2.64
C MET A 103 -1.52 -12.01 -2.06
N GLY A 104 -2.66 -12.38 -1.47
CA GLY A 104 -3.49 -11.47 -0.68
C GLY A 104 -2.96 -11.28 0.74
N ALA A 105 -3.42 -10.24 1.44
CA ALA A 105 -2.99 -9.97 2.82
C ALA A 105 -3.33 -11.13 3.79
N GLU A 106 -4.49 -11.78 3.60
CA GLU A 106 -4.88 -12.95 4.40
C GLU A 106 -3.98 -14.16 4.14
N GLU A 107 -3.61 -14.39 2.89
CA GLU A 107 -2.67 -15.47 2.52
C GLU A 107 -1.28 -15.19 3.10
N MET A 108 -0.85 -13.92 3.09
CA MET A 108 0.43 -13.51 3.68
C MET A 108 0.44 -13.72 5.21
N ASP A 109 -0.68 -13.44 5.92
CA ASP A 109 -0.76 -13.73 7.36
C ASP A 109 -0.68 -15.24 7.64
N LYS A 110 -1.38 -16.08 6.86
CA LYS A 110 -1.30 -17.53 6.96
C LYS A 110 0.10 -18.06 6.67
N ALA A 111 0.74 -17.57 5.62
CA ALA A 111 2.11 -17.95 5.28
C ALA A 111 3.08 -17.59 6.42
N ALA A 112 3.01 -16.37 6.94
CA ALA A 112 3.88 -15.91 8.02
C ALA A 112 3.79 -16.74 9.30
N GLN A 113 2.67 -17.43 9.55
CA GLN A 113 2.50 -18.30 10.73
C GLN A 113 3.42 -19.52 10.69
N THR A 114 3.89 -19.92 9.51
CA THR A 114 4.75 -21.09 9.30
C THR A 114 6.21 -20.74 9.05
N ALA A 115 6.58 -19.47 9.29
CA ALA A 115 7.94 -19.00 9.12
C ALA A 115 8.91 -19.69 10.11
N GLU A 116 10.09 -20.02 9.63
CA GLU A 116 11.16 -20.62 10.45
C GLU A 116 12.19 -19.59 10.90
N LYS A 117 12.35 -18.52 10.14
CA LYS A 117 13.28 -17.42 10.41
C LYS A 117 12.77 -16.09 9.89
N THR A 118 13.41 -15.01 10.32
CA THR A 118 13.13 -13.66 9.79
C THR A 118 14.39 -13.00 9.26
N TYR A 119 14.23 -12.18 8.23
CA TYR A 119 15.28 -11.35 7.64
C TYR A 119 15.17 -9.92 8.13
N THR A 120 16.28 -9.19 8.08
CA THR A 120 16.26 -7.74 8.32
C THR A 120 15.73 -7.03 7.08
N ILE A 121 14.61 -6.34 7.22
CA ILE A 121 14.01 -5.48 6.18
C ILE A 121 14.01 -4.06 6.71
N ALA A 122 14.44 -3.09 5.87
CA ALA A 122 14.44 -1.69 6.25
C ALA A 122 13.00 -1.21 6.48
N ALA A 123 12.75 -0.76 7.71
CA ALA A 123 11.41 -0.44 8.17
C ALA A 123 10.99 1.03 7.92
N ARG A 124 11.73 1.80 7.09
CA ARG A 124 11.51 3.25 6.99
C ARG A 124 10.57 3.69 5.87
N CYS A 125 10.52 2.96 4.78
CA CYS A 125 9.75 3.36 3.59
C CYS A 125 9.44 2.12 2.75
N GLY A 126 8.24 2.08 2.16
CA GLY A 126 7.82 0.98 1.28
C GLY A 126 8.76 0.76 0.09
N VAL A 127 9.40 1.82 -0.41
CA VAL A 127 10.40 1.73 -1.49
C VAL A 127 11.64 0.97 -1.02
N PHE A 128 12.20 1.35 0.13
CA PHE A 128 13.38 0.65 0.68
C PHE A 128 13.05 -0.78 1.12
N ALA A 129 11.88 -1.00 1.73
CA ALA A 129 11.44 -2.35 2.06
C ALA A 129 11.35 -3.25 0.82
N LYS A 130 10.82 -2.73 -0.29
CA LYS A 130 10.79 -3.44 -1.57
C LYS A 130 12.20 -3.76 -2.08
N SER A 131 13.15 -2.85 -1.93
CA SER A 131 14.55 -3.06 -2.32
C SER A 131 15.24 -4.16 -1.50
N ASP A 132 14.81 -4.37 -0.25
CA ASP A 132 15.33 -5.45 0.59
C ASP A 132 14.61 -6.78 0.32
N VAL A 133 13.30 -6.74 0.08
CA VAL A 133 12.49 -7.95 -0.17
C VAL A 133 12.81 -8.57 -1.53
N GLN A 134 12.98 -7.75 -2.58
CA GLN A 134 13.21 -8.28 -3.93
C GLN A 134 14.46 -9.17 -4.06
N PRO A 135 15.62 -8.82 -3.49
CA PRO A 135 16.77 -9.72 -3.47
C PRO A 135 16.52 -11.05 -2.76
N LEU A 136 15.75 -11.04 -1.67
CA LEU A 136 15.37 -12.27 -0.95
C LEU A 136 14.53 -13.20 -1.85
N ILE A 137 13.56 -12.64 -2.57
CA ILE A 137 12.76 -13.38 -3.54
C ILE A 137 13.66 -13.96 -4.64
N ASN A 138 14.55 -13.15 -5.19
CA ASN A 138 15.47 -13.55 -6.27
C ASN A 138 16.46 -14.65 -5.85
N GLN A 139 16.82 -14.71 -4.57
CA GLN A 139 17.68 -15.73 -3.97
C GLN A 139 16.92 -17.00 -3.59
N GLY A 140 15.59 -17.05 -3.80
CA GLY A 140 14.77 -18.20 -3.47
C GLY A 140 14.50 -18.38 -1.97
N ALA A 141 14.52 -17.28 -1.19
CA ALA A 141 14.13 -17.33 0.21
C ALA A 141 12.66 -17.76 0.32
N ARG A 142 12.33 -18.51 1.38
CA ARG A 142 10.96 -18.95 1.62
C ARG A 142 10.01 -17.78 1.77
N THR A 143 8.88 -17.83 1.09
CA THR A 143 7.88 -16.78 1.11
C THR A 143 7.32 -16.54 2.52
N GLU A 144 7.19 -17.60 3.31
CA GLU A 144 6.75 -17.60 4.71
C GLU A 144 7.68 -16.75 5.58
N ASP A 145 8.99 -16.95 5.41
CA ASP A 145 10.02 -16.21 6.16
C ASP A 145 10.04 -14.74 5.77
N ILE A 146 9.85 -14.44 4.47
CA ILE A 146 9.74 -13.06 3.98
C ILE A 146 8.48 -12.39 4.53
N ALA A 147 7.34 -13.07 4.52
CA ALA A 147 6.08 -12.57 5.05
C ALA A 147 6.19 -12.21 6.54
N ALA A 148 6.76 -13.09 7.36
CA ALA A 148 7.00 -12.82 8.77
C ALA A 148 7.97 -11.63 8.98
N SER A 149 8.99 -11.51 8.11
CA SER A 149 9.95 -10.41 8.14
C SER A 149 9.29 -9.07 7.83
N ILE A 150 8.33 -9.04 6.93
CA ILE A 150 7.54 -7.84 6.59
C ILE A 150 6.72 -7.40 7.81
N TYR A 151 6.01 -8.30 8.50
CA TYR A 151 5.27 -7.96 9.72
C TYR A 151 6.18 -7.42 10.82
N LYS A 152 7.35 -8.02 11.01
CA LYS A 152 8.36 -7.52 11.95
C LYS A 152 8.86 -6.11 11.56
N ALA A 153 9.03 -5.83 10.27
CA ALA A 153 9.39 -4.50 9.79
C ALA A 153 8.28 -3.47 10.07
N VAL A 154 7.00 -3.82 9.88
CA VAL A 154 5.84 -2.99 10.25
C VAL A 154 5.88 -2.62 11.73
N VAL A 155 6.07 -3.61 12.60
CA VAL A 155 6.17 -3.40 14.06
C VAL A 155 7.32 -2.47 14.41
N ASN A 156 8.51 -2.74 13.90
CA ASN A 156 9.70 -1.92 14.15
C ASN A 156 9.48 -0.47 13.67
N GLN A 157 8.88 -0.29 12.49
CA GLN A 157 8.56 1.02 11.94
C GLN A 157 7.58 1.77 12.82
N THR A 158 6.52 1.11 13.27
CA THR A 158 5.51 1.72 14.13
C THR A 158 6.10 2.13 15.47
N ILE A 159 6.84 1.23 16.12
CA ILE A 159 7.45 1.52 17.43
C ILE A 159 8.51 2.62 17.29
N ALA A 160 9.48 2.47 16.39
CA ALA A 160 10.57 3.44 16.24
C ALA A 160 10.08 4.81 15.75
N GLY A 161 9.12 4.82 14.82
CA GLY A 161 8.59 6.05 14.25
C GLY A 161 7.66 6.81 15.18
N LEU A 162 6.81 6.12 15.92
CA LEU A 162 5.76 6.74 16.72
C LEU A 162 6.06 6.78 18.21
N ALA A 163 6.70 5.76 18.80
CA ALA A 163 6.97 5.80 20.24
C ALA A 163 8.04 6.84 20.62
N GLN A 164 9.02 7.10 19.74
CA GLN A 164 10.05 8.14 19.92
C GLN A 164 10.66 8.16 21.35
N GLY A 165 10.98 6.97 21.87
CA GLY A 165 11.55 6.79 23.19
C GLY A 165 10.54 6.76 24.37
N ARG A 166 9.25 7.06 24.15
CA ARG A 166 8.22 6.85 25.17
C ARG A 166 7.89 5.36 25.28
N PRO A 167 7.98 4.73 26.47
CA PRO A 167 7.69 3.32 26.61
C PRO A 167 6.20 3.02 26.36
N ILE A 168 5.93 2.04 25.51
CA ILE A 168 4.60 1.46 25.29
C ILE A 168 4.47 0.32 26.31
N LYS A 169 3.61 0.47 27.31
CA LYS A 169 3.45 -0.50 28.41
C LYS A 169 2.06 -0.42 29.05
N GLY A 170 1.75 -1.41 29.87
CA GLY A 170 0.44 -1.53 30.55
C GLY A 170 -0.56 -2.32 29.70
N ASN A 171 -1.81 -1.97 29.81
CA ASN A 171 -2.90 -2.61 29.05
C ASN A 171 -2.93 -2.02 27.64
N ILE A 172 -2.41 -2.76 26.67
CA ILE A 172 -2.34 -2.34 25.28
C ILE A 172 -3.60 -2.78 24.55
N LEU A 173 -4.21 -1.85 23.80
CA LEU A 173 -5.36 -2.11 22.95
C LEU A 173 -4.95 -2.04 21.47
N TYR A 174 -5.29 -3.08 20.70
CA TYR A 174 -5.07 -3.16 19.26
C TYR A 174 -6.32 -2.84 18.49
N LEU A 175 -6.27 -1.83 17.61
CA LEU A 175 -7.39 -1.36 16.80
C LEU A 175 -6.99 -1.23 15.33
N GLY A 176 -8.01 -1.13 14.46
CA GLY A 176 -7.86 -0.96 13.02
C GLY A 176 -7.70 -2.26 12.24
N GLY A 177 -7.87 -2.19 10.92
CA GLY A 177 -7.94 -3.35 10.03
C GLY A 177 -6.74 -4.29 10.13
N PRO A 178 -5.52 -3.82 9.92
CA PRO A 178 -4.32 -4.67 9.98
C PRO A 178 -4.20 -5.46 11.29
N LEU A 179 -4.45 -4.82 12.42
CA LEU A 179 -4.37 -5.48 13.74
C LEU A 179 -5.58 -6.36 14.04
N THR A 180 -6.73 -6.10 13.44
CA THR A 180 -7.91 -6.94 13.59
C THR A 180 -7.74 -8.26 12.84
N PHE A 181 -7.27 -8.21 11.59
CA PHE A 181 -7.22 -9.39 10.73
C PHE A 181 -5.93 -10.19 10.85
N SER A 182 -4.78 -9.55 11.13
CA SER A 182 -3.51 -10.25 11.24
C SER A 182 -3.17 -10.67 12.66
N THR A 183 -3.16 -11.99 12.89
CA THR A 183 -2.73 -12.58 14.16
C THR A 183 -1.22 -12.51 14.32
N VAL A 184 -0.46 -12.63 13.23
CA VAL A 184 1.01 -12.56 13.24
C VAL A 184 1.46 -11.15 13.61
N LEU A 185 0.78 -10.12 13.09
CA LEU A 185 1.11 -8.74 13.40
C LEU A 185 0.92 -8.44 14.89
N ARG A 186 -0.19 -8.87 15.50
CA ARG A 186 -0.40 -8.72 16.96
C ARG A 186 0.66 -9.43 17.77
N LYS A 187 0.97 -10.71 17.44
CA LYS A 187 2.05 -11.45 18.11
C LYS A 187 3.41 -10.75 17.99
N SER A 188 3.71 -10.21 16.82
CA SER A 188 4.95 -9.48 16.61
C SER A 188 5.04 -8.20 17.46
N PHE A 189 3.92 -7.51 17.69
CA PHE A 189 3.86 -6.40 18.66
C PHE A 189 4.02 -6.89 20.09
N ASP A 190 3.34 -7.96 20.49
CA ASP A 190 3.45 -8.54 21.82
C ASP A 190 4.89 -8.94 22.16
N GLU A 191 5.56 -9.59 21.21
CA GLU A 191 6.97 -9.98 21.34
C GLU A 191 7.91 -8.75 21.43
N ALA A 192 7.74 -7.78 20.52
CA ALA A 192 8.61 -6.61 20.46
C ALA A 192 8.47 -5.70 21.70
N LEU A 193 7.27 -5.63 22.28
CA LEU A 193 6.95 -4.82 23.43
C LEU A 193 7.03 -5.58 24.77
N ASN A 194 7.16 -6.90 24.72
CA ASN A 194 7.09 -7.80 25.87
C ASN A 194 5.77 -7.60 26.67
N VAL A 195 4.63 -7.63 25.98
CA VAL A 195 3.30 -7.44 26.52
C VAL A 195 2.35 -8.52 25.98
N THR A 196 1.11 -8.54 26.48
CA THR A 196 0.00 -9.24 25.84
C THR A 196 -1.10 -8.22 25.61
N GLY A 197 -1.22 -7.78 24.35
CA GLY A 197 -2.23 -6.80 23.96
C GLY A 197 -3.61 -7.42 23.75
N THR A 198 -4.64 -6.62 23.78
CA THR A 198 -6.02 -7.00 23.58
C THR A 198 -6.55 -6.43 22.26
N CYS A 199 -7.14 -7.29 21.40
CA CYS A 199 -7.88 -6.89 20.22
C CYS A 199 -9.37 -7.22 20.47
N PRO A 200 -10.23 -6.23 20.74
CA PRO A 200 -11.64 -6.48 21.03
C PRO A 200 -12.41 -6.88 19.77
N GLU A 201 -13.54 -7.55 19.93
CA GLU A 201 -14.40 -8.02 18.83
C GLU A 201 -14.77 -6.91 17.85
N ASN A 202 -15.05 -5.71 18.34
CA ASN A 202 -15.43 -4.56 17.52
C ASN A 202 -14.25 -3.60 17.20
N SER A 203 -13.02 -4.12 17.18
CA SER A 203 -11.79 -3.34 16.98
C SER A 203 -11.77 -2.47 15.72
N LEU A 204 -12.49 -2.86 14.67
CA LEU A 204 -12.67 -2.09 13.44
C LEU A 204 -13.59 -0.87 13.61
N LEU A 205 -14.47 -0.87 14.60
CA LEU A 205 -15.56 0.06 14.72
C LEU A 205 -15.34 1.14 15.78
N TYR A 206 -14.18 1.14 16.47
CA TYR A 206 -13.97 2.04 17.60
C TYR A 206 -14.07 3.52 17.24
N VAL A 207 -13.59 3.93 16.06
CA VAL A 207 -13.76 5.30 15.58
C VAL A 207 -15.24 5.63 15.39
N ALA A 208 -15.98 4.76 14.69
CA ALA A 208 -17.40 4.95 14.46
C ALA A 208 -18.22 4.91 15.76
N LEU A 209 -17.90 4.00 16.68
CA LEU A 209 -18.52 3.91 18.00
C LEU A 209 -18.29 5.19 18.81
N GLY A 210 -17.07 5.72 18.78
CA GLY A 210 -16.77 6.97 19.47
C GLY A 210 -17.46 8.17 18.85
N ALA A 211 -17.54 8.24 17.54
CA ALA A 211 -18.33 9.25 16.84
C ALA A 211 -19.80 9.15 17.24
N ALA A 212 -20.40 7.96 17.20
CA ALA A 212 -21.80 7.76 17.63
C ALA A 212 -22.06 8.17 19.10
N LEU A 213 -21.12 7.87 19.99
CA LEU A 213 -21.21 8.26 21.40
C LEU A 213 -21.07 9.79 21.63
N TYR A 214 -20.46 10.47 20.67
CA TYR A 214 -20.27 11.92 20.72
C TYR A 214 -21.43 12.68 20.05
N ALA A 215 -22.25 12.00 19.25
CA ALA A 215 -23.36 12.62 18.53
C ALA A 215 -24.40 13.17 19.52
N ASP A 216 -24.67 14.45 19.44
CA ASP A 216 -25.59 15.19 20.31
C ASP A 216 -26.71 15.91 19.52
N LYS A 217 -26.59 15.98 18.21
CA LYS A 217 -27.55 16.66 17.34
C LYS A 217 -28.38 15.65 16.54
N GLU A 218 -29.71 15.85 16.57
CA GLU A 218 -30.70 15.04 15.87
C GLU A 218 -30.85 15.48 14.42
N PHE A 219 -30.95 14.52 13.50
CA PHE A 219 -31.12 14.72 12.07
C PHE A 219 -32.25 13.84 11.55
N VAL A 220 -32.99 14.33 10.55
CA VAL A 220 -33.94 13.54 9.77
C VAL A 220 -33.17 12.72 8.75
N LEU A 221 -33.25 11.39 8.82
CA LEU A 221 -32.36 10.50 8.06
C LEU A 221 -32.57 10.61 6.54
N THR A 222 -33.78 10.91 6.07
CA THR A 222 -34.05 11.14 4.64
C THR A 222 -33.37 12.40 4.12
N GLU A 223 -33.33 13.48 4.90
CA GLU A 223 -32.66 14.74 4.51
C GLU A 223 -31.16 14.54 4.38
N VAL A 224 -30.57 13.78 5.31
CA VAL A 224 -29.13 13.42 5.24
C VAL A 224 -28.84 12.54 4.02
N ALA A 225 -29.69 11.55 3.73
CA ALA A 225 -29.53 10.70 2.55
C ALA A 225 -29.59 11.52 1.25
N ASP A 226 -30.55 12.46 1.15
CA ASP A 226 -30.69 13.33 -0.02
C ASP A 226 -29.48 14.28 -0.18
N ALA A 227 -28.91 14.77 0.92
CA ALA A 227 -27.71 15.59 0.90
C ALA A 227 -26.47 14.78 0.44
N LEU A 228 -26.33 13.53 0.89
CA LEU A 228 -25.27 12.62 0.45
C LEU A 228 -25.34 12.33 -1.06
N ASP A 229 -26.56 12.11 -1.59
CA ASP A 229 -26.74 11.86 -3.02
C ASP A 229 -26.35 13.09 -3.86
N LYS A 230 -26.74 14.29 -3.41
CA LYS A 230 -26.34 15.54 -4.07
C LYS A 230 -24.82 15.71 -4.04
N TYR A 231 -24.18 15.43 -2.90
CA TYR A 231 -22.73 15.50 -2.78
C TYR A 231 -22.04 14.53 -3.75
N ALA A 232 -22.47 13.27 -3.81
CA ALA A 232 -21.93 12.28 -4.73
C ALA A 232 -22.09 12.68 -6.20
N ALA A 233 -23.21 13.35 -6.57
CA ALA A 233 -23.44 13.82 -7.93
C ALA A 233 -22.63 15.07 -8.31
N THR A 234 -22.22 15.89 -7.33
CA THR A 234 -21.55 17.17 -7.55
C THR A 234 -20.05 17.15 -7.19
N ALA A 235 -19.56 16.07 -6.61
CA ALA A 235 -18.16 15.95 -6.22
C ALA A 235 -17.26 15.97 -7.47
N THR A 236 -16.75 17.15 -7.79
CA THR A 236 -15.73 17.33 -8.83
C THR A 236 -14.38 17.43 -8.16
N TYR A 237 -13.49 16.51 -8.49
CA TYR A 237 -12.09 16.62 -8.07
C TYR A 237 -11.39 17.65 -8.95
N ALA A 238 -10.70 18.61 -8.34
CA ALA A 238 -9.80 19.47 -9.07
C ALA A 238 -8.70 18.58 -9.68
N SER A 239 -8.68 18.45 -10.99
CA SER A 239 -7.63 17.75 -11.71
C SER A 239 -6.64 18.76 -12.26
N GLU A 240 -5.37 18.40 -12.25
CA GLU A 240 -4.35 19.16 -12.99
C GLU A 240 -4.70 19.16 -14.48
N PRO A 241 -4.32 20.24 -15.20
CA PRO A 241 -4.55 20.28 -16.63
C PRO A 241 -3.80 19.11 -17.33
N PRO A 242 -4.30 18.66 -18.48
CA PRO A 242 -3.62 17.64 -19.27
C PRO A 242 -2.17 18.04 -19.57
N LEU A 243 -1.26 17.05 -19.63
CA LEU A 243 0.15 17.29 -19.92
C LEU A 243 0.37 18.01 -21.25
N PHE A 244 -0.52 17.82 -22.22
CA PHE A 244 -0.55 18.52 -23.51
C PHE A 244 -1.90 19.20 -23.71
N ALA A 245 -1.90 20.45 -24.09
CA ALA A 245 -3.11 21.22 -24.35
C ALA A 245 -3.80 20.79 -25.64
N SER A 246 -3.05 20.22 -26.62
CA SER A 246 -3.56 19.79 -27.90
C SER A 246 -2.81 18.57 -28.45
N LYS A 247 -3.40 17.96 -29.46
CA LYS A 247 -2.77 16.84 -30.19
C LYS A 247 -1.50 17.29 -30.94
N GLU A 248 -1.50 18.48 -31.46
CA GLU A 248 -0.36 19.09 -32.17
C GLU A 248 0.83 19.28 -31.23
N GLU A 249 0.59 19.69 -29.99
CA GLU A 249 1.63 19.82 -28.97
C GLU A 249 2.25 18.46 -28.63
N TYR A 250 1.42 17.42 -28.46
CA TYR A 250 1.89 16.05 -28.27
C TYR A 250 2.70 15.56 -29.48
N GLU A 251 2.24 15.80 -30.71
CA GLU A 251 2.94 15.38 -31.93
C GLU A 251 4.29 16.08 -32.07
N ALA A 252 4.36 17.37 -31.74
CA ALA A 252 5.62 18.14 -31.73
C ALA A 252 6.59 17.60 -30.67
N PHE A 253 6.11 17.30 -29.47
CA PHE A 253 6.89 16.65 -28.42
C PHE A 253 7.43 15.29 -28.90
N HIS A 254 6.56 14.46 -29.46
CA HIS A 254 6.92 13.13 -29.95
C HIS A 254 7.94 13.19 -31.09
N ALA A 255 7.73 14.06 -32.08
CA ALA A 255 8.66 14.24 -33.20
C ALA A 255 10.05 14.68 -32.73
N ARG A 256 10.12 15.61 -31.80
CA ARG A 256 11.39 16.08 -31.20
C ARG A 256 12.14 14.91 -30.52
N HIS A 257 11.45 14.06 -29.79
CA HIS A 257 12.08 12.92 -29.10
C HIS A 257 12.50 11.83 -30.09
N MET A 258 11.68 11.57 -31.10
CA MET A 258 11.99 10.57 -32.13
C MET A 258 13.21 10.96 -32.97
N SER A 259 13.51 12.24 -33.13
CA SER A 259 14.72 12.71 -33.83
C SER A 259 16.03 12.30 -33.14
N HIS A 260 15.99 11.93 -31.86
CA HIS A 260 17.13 11.45 -31.07
C HIS A 260 17.13 9.92 -30.87
N SER A 261 16.49 9.17 -31.75
CA SER A 261 16.49 7.70 -31.69
C SER A 261 17.88 7.12 -32.01
N VAL A 262 18.23 6.02 -31.30
CA VAL A 262 19.46 5.29 -31.58
C VAL A 262 19.30 4.52 -32.90
N PRO A 263 20.27 4.59 -33.84
CA PRO A 263 20.20 3.88 -35.13
C PRO A 263 20.04 2.36 -34.92
N ARG A 264 19.20 1.75 -35.72
CA ARG A 264 18.98 0.29 -35.75
C ARG A 264 19.32 -0.28 -37.10
N VAL A 265 19.98 -1.44 -37.09
CA VAL A 265 20.36 -2.18 -38.29
C VAL A 265 19.88 -3.63 -38.17
N ALA A 266 19.51 -4.24 -39.28
CA ALA A 266 19.12 -5.64 -39.27
C ALA A 266 20.29 -6.54 -38.85
N PHE A 267 20.11 -7.40 -37.88
CA PHE A 267 21.16 -8.28 -37.37
C PHE A 267 21.71 -9.21 -38.44
N SER A 268 20.83 -9.68 -39.34
CA SER A 268 21.21 -10.53 -40.49
C SER A 268 22.12 -9.83 -41.51
N ALA A 269 22.18 -8.51 -41.51
CA ALA A 269 23.04 -7.72 -42.38
C ALA A 269 24.37 -7.34 -41.75
N HIS A 270 24.57 -7.66 -40.47
CA HIS A 270 25.78 -7.30 -39.75
C HIS A 270 26.89 -8.30 -39.94
N CYS A 271 28.09 -7.81 -40.21
CA CYS A 271 29.33 -8.59 -40.30
C CYS A 271 30.37 -7.90 -39.41
N GLY A 272 30.86 -8.58 -38.36
CA GLY A 272 31.86 -8.04 -37.47
C GLY A 272 31.57 -8.32 -35.97
N PRO A 273 32.40 -7.80 -35.08
CA PRO A 273 32.22 -8.00 -33.66
C PRO A 273 31.02 -7.22 -33.12
N VAL A 274 30.41 -7.77 -32.06
CA VAL A 274 29.29 -7.14 -31.36
C VAL A 274 29.58 -7.02 -29.87
N HIS A 275 28.88 -6.12 -29.22
CA HIS A 275 28.88 -5.92 -27.78
C HIS A 275 27.49 -6.25 -27.24
N ILE A 276 27.42 -7.02 -26.14
CA ILE A 276 26.18 -7.40 -25.49
C ILE A 276 26.08 -6.69 -24.15
N GLY A 277 25.04 -5.90 -23.95
CA GLY A 277 24.68 -5.27 -22.68
C GLY A 277 23.51 -5.99 -22.02
N ILE A 278 23.62 -6.28 -20.73
CA ILE A 278 22.59 -6.93 -19.92
C ILE A 278 22.29 -6.06 -18.70
N ASP A 279 21.06 -5.58 -18.59
CA ASP A 279 20.52 -4.91 -17.41
C ASP A 279 19.53 -5.83 -16.70
N SER A 280 19.95 -6.39 -15.55
CA SER A 280 19.14 -7.27 -14.72
C SER A 280 18.56 -6.49 -13.54
N GLY A 281 17.42 -5.84 -13.78
CA GLY A 281 16.70 -5.08 -12.76
C GLY A 281 15.88 -5.96 -11.82
N SER A 282 15.35 -5.35 -10.76
CA SER A 282 14.51 -6.02 -9.76
C SER A 282 13.18 -6.55 -10.32
N THR A 283 12.66 -5.96 -11.41
CA THR A 283 11.36 -6.31 -12.01
C THR A 283 11.46 -6.73 -13.46
N THR A 284 12.49 -6.26 -14.17
CA THR A 284 12.66 -6.49 -15.63
C THR A 284 14.09 -6.81 -15.98
N VAL A 285 14.26 -7.58 -17.05
CA VAL A 285 15.56 -7.82 -17.69
C VAL A 285 15.55 -7.16 -19.04
N LYS A 286 16.65 -6.47 -19.37
CA LYS A 286 16.89 -5.93 -20.70
C LYS A 286 18.18 -6.52 -21.25
N LEU A 287 18.18 -6.80 -22.53
CA LEU A 287 19.35 -7.24 -23.27
C LEU A 287 19.42 -6.45 -24.58
N VAL A 288 20.60 -5.94 -24.88
CA VAL A 288 20.87 -5.24 -26.12
C VAL A 288 22.12 -5.80 -26.77
N VAL A 289 22.11 -5.91 -28.10
CA VAL A 289 23.29 -6.19 -28.91
C VAL A 289 23.54 -4.99 -29.79
N VAL A 290 24.75 -4.47 -29.75
CA VAL A 290 25.18 -3.33 -30.59
C VAL A 290 26.45 -3.68 -31.35
N ASP A 291 26.65 -3.03 -32.49
CA ASP A 291 27.90 -3.10 -33.25
C ASP A 291 28.94 -2.08 -32.76
N GLU A 292 30.12 -2.07 -33.36
CA GLU A 292 31.21 -1.11 -33.06
C GLU A 292 30.84 0.36 -33.35
N LYS A 293 29.78 0.60 -34.13
CA LYS A 293 29.26 1.94 -34.44
C LYS A 293 28.13 2.33 -33.50
N SER A 294 27.88 1.57 -32.43
CA SER A 294 26.77 1.76 -31.49
C SER A 294 25.39 1.69 -32.13
N GLN A 295 25.26 0.95 -33.27
CA GLN A 295 23.95 0.69 -33.89
C GLN A 295 23.32 -0.53 -33.20
N ILE A 296 22.03 -0.45 -32.91
CA ILE A 296 21.30 -1.54 -32.26
C ILE A 296 20.98 -2.63 -33.28
N LEU A 297 21.43 -3.85 -32.99
CA LEU A 297 21.18 -5.05 -33.76
C LEU A 297 20.03 -5.88 -33.18
N TYR A 298 19.95 -5.95 -31.85
CA TYR A 298 18.92 -6.72 -31.14
C TYR A 298 18.57 -6.06 -29.82
N THR A 299 17.31 -6.17 -29.42
CA THR A 299 16.84 -5.77 -28.10
C THR A 299 15.84 -6.77 -27.55
N ASN A 300 15.92 -7.04 -26.26
CA ASN A 300 14.91 -7.75 -25.50
C ASN A 300 14.58 -6.97 -24.23
N TYR A 301 13.31 -6.89 -23.89
CA TYR A 301 12.79 -6.28 -22.67
C TYR A 301 11.64 -7.13 -22.15
N GLN A 302 11.77 -7.70 -20.96
CA GLN A 302 10.74 -8.56 -20.39
C GLN A 302 10.74 -8.54 -18.86
N PRO A 303 9.62 -8.88 -18.20
CA PRO A 303 9.57 -9.08 -16.75
C PRO A 303 10.49 -10.23 -16.34
N ASN A 304 11.21 -10.07 -15.21
CA ASN A 304 12.14 -11.09 -14.71
C ASN A 304 11.47 -12.20 -13.89
N LEU A 305 10.19 -12.06 -13.56
CA LEU A 305 9.38 -13.02 -12.81
C LEU A 305 10.04 -13.49 -11.47
N GLY A 306 10.91 -12.66 -10.90
CA GLY A 306 11.64 -12.96 -9.66
C GLY A 306 12.91 -13.80 -9.84
N ASN A 307 13.20 -14.30 -11.07
CA ASN A 307 14.44 -15.02 -11.37
C ASN A 307 14.95 -14.64 -12.76
N PRO A 308 15.92 -13.73 -12.89
CA PRO A 308 16.41 -13.25 -14.17
C PRO A 308 17.28 -14.26 -14.94
N LEU A 309 17.98 -15.16 -14.24
CA LEU A 309 18.99 -16.03 -14.85
C LEU A 309 18.47 -16.93 -15.97
N PRO A 310 17.33 -17.64 -15.82
CA PRO A 310 16.78 -18.46 -16.91
C PRO A 310 16.46 -17.63 -18.16
N LEU A 311 15.92 -16.42 -17.97
CA LEU A 311 15.53 -15.52 -19.06
C LEU A 311 16.76 -15.01 -19.83
N ILE A 312 17.80 -14.57 -19.10
CA ILE A 312 19.07 -14.14 -19.72
C ILE A 312 19.67 -15.29 -20.52
N ARG A 313 19.74 -16.48 -19.92
CA ARG A 313 20.25 -17.68 -20.61
C ARG A 313 19.48 -18.02 -21.87
N GLU A 314 18.16 -18.00 -21.81
CA GLU A 314 17.28 -18.25 -22.95
C GLU A 314 17.55 -17.27 -24.09
N GLN A 315 17.62 -15.97 -23.79
CA GLN A 315 17.88 -14.93 -24.80
C GLN A 315 19.28 -15.07 -25.42
N LEU A 316 20.29 -15.35 -24.63
CA LEU A 316 21.66 -15.59 -25.14
C LEU A 316 21.69 -16.82 -26.04
N LEU A 317 21.09 -17.93 -25.64
CA LEU A 317 21.01 -19.16 -26.46
C LEU A 317 20.26 -18.92 -27.76
N LYS A 318 19.19 -18.12 -27.73
CA LYS A 318 18.45 -17.73 -28.94
C LYS A 318 19.36 -16.95 -29.89
N ILE A 319 20.05 -15.94 -29.42
CA ILE A 319 20.98 -15.11 -30.22
C ILE A 319 22.05 -15.99 -30.87
N TYR A 320 22.72 -16.86 -30.13
CA TYR A 320 23.75 -17.74 -30.64
C TYR A 320 23.21 -18.79 -31.65
N LYS A 321 21.97 -19.26 -31.46
CA LYS A 321 21.33 -20.19 -32.38
C LYS A 321 20.95 -19.51 -33.70
N GLU A 322 20.45 -18.28 -33.63
CA GLU A 322 20.04 -17.51 -34.81
C GLU A 322 21.25 -16.93 -35.60
N HIS A 323 22.38 -16.72 -34.88
CA HIS A 323 23.61 -16.13 -35.42
C HIS A 323 24.85 -17.00 -35.07
N PRO A 324 25.01 -18.21 -35.68
CA PRO A 324 26.04 -19.18 -35.26
C PRO A 324 27.49 -18.72 -35.53
N GLY A 325 27.69 -17.67 -36.31
CA GLY A 325 29.02 -17.05 -36.56
C GLY A 325 29.29 -15.79 -35.76
N LEU A 326 28.49 -15.49 -34.74
CA LEU A 326 28.57 -14.25 -34.00
C LEU A 326 29.91 -14.09 -33.26
N GLN A 327 30.62 -13.00 -33.51
CA GLN A 327 31.84 -12.63 -32.81
C GLN A 327 31.49 -11.65 -31.67
N VAL A 328 31.52 -12.11 -30.44
CA VAL A 328 31.21 -11.27 -29.27
C VAL A 328 32.52 -10.67 -28.76
N ALA A 329 32.66 -9.34 -28.84
CA ALA A 329 33.81 -8.59 -28.36
C ALA A 329 33.74 -8.35 -26.85
N SER A 330 32.54 -8.06 -26.32
CA SER A 330 32.34 -7.89 -24.88
C SER A 330 30.92 -8.22 -24.45
N VAL A 331 30.78 -8.59 -23.18
CA VAL A 331 29.52 -8.72 -22.46
C VAL A 331 29.61 -7.92 -21.17
N THR A 332 28.63 -7.09 -20.89
CA THR A 332 28.59 -6.24 -19.68
C THR A 332 27.24 -6.32 -19.03
#